data_2bc453e920e19b1abd51d36ec61467e5
#
_entry.id   2bc453e920e19b1abd51d36ec61467e5
#
_cell.length_a   1.000
_cell.length_b   1.000
_cell.length_c   1.000
_cell.angle_alpha   90.00
_cell.angle_beta   90.00
_cell.angle_gamma   90.00
#
_symmetry.space_group_name_H-M   'P 1'
#
loop_
_entity.id
_entity.type
_entity.pdbx_description
1 polymer ?
#
loop_
_entity_poly.entity_id
_entity_poly.type
_entity_poly.pdbx_seq_one_letter_code
_entity_poly.pdbx_strand_id
1 'polypeptide(L)'
;MVRDDVLRTLEEHRGEQISGGTLARELGVSRTAIWKAVSSLREMGFLITSAAGGGYCLDEASDALSEAGISMELTTQYAAQNLCVLSTVDSTNNYLKQRAADLPHGYAVVADCQTAGRGRLGRSFVSPSGSGIYISLLLRPNIPLERMHLMTVGAAIAACEAIQETAGFTPDIKWVNDVLMHGKKLCGILTEASIEAETGQLSYVIVGIGLNVRTPAGGLAPEIADIAGCLEDFAPHAVRRNALAASFFNHMESCCDLIAAGQTDALIDRYRSFIHFLGQPITVIRFDKREPATAVGIDSNGHLIIEQNGQRSTLVAGEISIRLPEQTR
;
A
#
# COMPACT_ATOMS: atom_id res chain seq x y z
N MET A 1 -3.14 -24.65 8.17
CA MET A 1 -3.23 -25.44 9.43
C MET A 1 -4.49 -25.01 10.21
N VAL A 2 -4.95 -25.81 11.20
CA VAL A 2 -6.25 -25.60 11.89
C VAL A 2 -6.56 -24.15 12.28
N ARG A 3 -5.54 -23.39 12.76
CA ARG A 3 -5.71 -21.99 13.15
C ARG A 3 -6.10 -21.13 11.95
N ASP A 4 -5.46 -21.31 10.84
CA ASP A 4 -5.66 -20.49 9.64
C ASP A 4 -6.99 -20.85 8.96
N ASP A 5 -7.40 -22.13 9.03
CA ASP A 5 -8.71 -22.58 8.55
C ASP A 5 -9.83 -22.04 9.45
N VAL A 6 -9.64 -22.04 10.79
CA VAL A 6 -10.60 -21.39 11.74
C VAL A 6 -10.72 -19.91 11.47
N LEU A 7 -9.58 -19.21 11.24
CA LEU A 7 -9.63 -17.78 10.92
C LEU A 7 -10.38 -17.53 9.60
N ARG A 8 -10.11 -18.32 8.57
CA ARG A 8 -10.82 -18.19 7.28
C ARG A 8 -12.32 -18.32 7.45
N THR A 9 -12.78 -19.36 8.15
CA THR A 9 -14.22 -19.53 8.41
C THR A 9 -14.82 -18.40 9.23
N LEU A 10 -14.07 -17.86 10.21
CA LEU A 10 -14.54 -16.71 10.99
C LEU A 10 -14.55 -15.41 10.16
N GLU A 11 -13.64 -15.23 9.20
CA GLU A 11 -13.66 -14.09 8.26
C GLU A 11 -14.85 -14.19 7.29
N GLU A 12 -15.14 -15.38 6.75
CA GLU A 12 -16.31 -15.65 5.89
C GLU A 12 -17.66 -15.32 6.61
N HIS A 13 -17.67 -15.41 7.94
CA HIS A 13 -18.84 -15.15 8.77
C HIS A 13 -18.58 -14.03 9.80
N ARG A 14 -17.83 -13.02 9.39
CA ARG A 14 -17.49 -11.89 10.26
C ARG A 14 -18.76 -11.21 10.80
N GLY A 15 -18.79 -10.93 12.10
CA GLY A 15 -19.95 -10.41 12.81
C GLY A 15 -21.01 -11.48 13.17
N GLU A 16 -20.90 -12.68 12.62
CA GLU A 16 -21.81 -13.79 12.91
C GLU A 16 -21.25 -14.73 13.97
N GLN A 17 -22.16 -15.40 14.69
CA GLN A 17 -21.77 -16.37 15.71
C GLN A 17 -21.78 -17.78 15.17
N ILE A 18 -20.64 -18.46 15.23
CA ILE A 18 -20.47 -19.86 14.79
C ILE A 18 -20.21 -20.73 16.02
N SER A 19 -20.96 -21.84 16.18
CA SER A 19 -20.72 -22.76 17.28
C SER A 19 -19.38 -23.48 17.14
N GLY A 20 -18.66 -23.69 18.24
CA GLY A 20 -17.44 -24.48 18.24
C GLY A 20 -17.63 -25.93 17.78
N GLY A 21 -18.87 -26.45 17.88
CA GLY A 21 -19.24 -27.76 17.34
C GLY A 21 -19.39 -27.74 15.80
N THR A 22 -19.92 -26.66 15.25
CA THR A 22 -19.99 -26.46 13.79
C THR A 22 -18.60 -26.36 13.19
N LEU A 23 -17.74 -25.47 13.72
CA LEU A 23 -16.33 -25.33 13.29
C LEU A 23 -15.58 -26.66 13.38
N ALA A 24 -15.73 -27.41 14.48
CA ALA A 24 -15.06 -28.69 14.64
C ALA A 24 -15.49 -29.73 13.59
N ARG A 25 -16.78 -29.78 13.25
CA ARG A 25 -17.34 -30.70 12.24
C ARG A 25 -16.91 -30.31 10.83
N GLU A 26 -16.99 -29.03 10.48
CA GLU A 26 -16.64 -28.53 9.12
C GLU A 26 -15.16 -28.69 8.82
N LEU A 27 -14.31 -28.40 9.80
CA LEU A 27 -12.85 -28.51 9.65
C LEU A 27 -12.31 -29.93 9.98
N GLY A 28 -13.16 -30.87 10.38
CA GLY A 28 -12.73 -32.24 10.68
C GLY A 28 -11.80 -32.37 11.88
N VAL A 29 -11.91 -31.48 12.88
CA VAL A 29 -11.02 -31.41 14.05
C VAL A 29 -11.79 -31.48 15.37
N SER A 30 -11.09 -31.66 16.49
CA SER A 30 -11.72 -31.68 17.82
C SER A 30 -12.11 -30.28 18.30
N ARG A 31 -13.14 -30.15 19.15
CA ARG A 31 -13.49 -28.90 19.83
C ARG A 31 -12.33 -28.27 20.60
N THR A 32 -11.45 -29.12 21.18
CA THR A 32 -10.24 -28.65 21.86
C THR A 32 -9.26 -28.01 20.89
N ALA A 33 -9.14 -28.51 19.65
CA ALA A 33 -8.32 -27.90 18.62
C ALA A 33 -8.86 -26.53 18.20
N ILE A 34 -10.20 -26.39 18.05
CA ILE A 34 -10.85 -25.11 17.79
C ILE A 34 -10.58 -24.12 18.94
N TRP A 35 -10.75 -24.52 20.18
CA TRP A 35 -10.47 -23.68 21.33
C TRP A 35 -9.03 -23.16 21.34
N LYS A 36 -8.05 -24.04 21.10
CA LYS A 36 -6.62 -23.67 20.99
C LYS A 36 -6.36 -22.71 19.84
N ALA A 37 -6.98 -22.94 18.69
CA ALA A 37 -6.87 -22.06 17.52
C ALA A 37 -7.42 -20.64 17.83
N VAL A 38 -8.62 -20.56 18.43
CA VAL A 38 -9.22 -19.28 18.82
C VAL A 38 -8.39 -18.57 19.89
N SER A 39 -7.84 -19.31 20.88
CA SER A 39 -6.95 -18.71 21.89
C SER A 39 -5.71 -18.08 21.24
N SER A 40 -5.08 -18.82 20.31
CA SER A 40 -3.93 -18.31 19.57
C SER A 40 -4.26 -17.09 18.70
N LEU A 41 -5.43 -17.08 18.04
CA LEU A 41 -5.87 -15.91 17.27
C LEU A 41 -6.09 -14.68 18.15
N ARG A 42 -6.64 -14.85 19.35
CA ARG A 42 -6.77 -13.75 20.33
C ARG A 42 -5.42 -13.20 20.77
N GLU A 43 -4.44 -14.07 21.00
CA GLU A 43 -3.06 -13.67 21.32
C GLU A 43 -2.40 -12.89 20.15
N MET A 44 -2.83 -13.15 18.90
CA MET A 44 -2.42 -12.41 17.72
C MET A 44 -3.19 -11.10 17.49
N GLY A 45 -4.12 -10.74 18.40
CA GLY A 45 -4.85 -9.47 18.37
C GLY A 45 -6.20 -9.52 17.66
N PHE A 46 -6.70 -10.72 17.25
CA PHE A 46 -8.04 -10.83 16.70
C PHE A 46 -9.10 -10.66 17.81
N LEU A 47 -10.06 -9.78 17.57
CA LEU A 47 -11.19 -9.56 18.48
C LEU A 47 -12.24 -10.66 18.27
N ILE A 48 -12.05 -11.79 18.94
CA ILE A 48 -12.98 -12.93 18.88
C ILE A 48 -13.72 -13.01 20.19
N THR A 49 -15.04 -12.82 20.17
CA THR A 49 -15.90 -12.98 21.33
C THR A 49 -16.37 -14.43 21.47
N SER A 50 -16.78 -14.80 22.71
CA SER A 50 -17.42 -16.08 22.99
C SER A 50 -18.78 -15.83 23.59
N ALA A 51 -19.83 -16.47 23.08
CA ALA A 51 -21.16 -16.35 23.66
C ALA A 51 -21.50 -17.50 24.62
N ALA A 52 -22.45 -17.27 25.50
CA ALA A 52 -23.07 -18.28 26.32
C ALA A 52 -23.70 -19.34 25.38
N GLY A 53 -23.21 -20.58 25.45
CA GLY A 53 -23.61 -21.65 24.53
C GLY A 53 -22.48 -22.16 23.62
N GLY A 54 -21.27 -21.57 23.67
CA GLY A 54 -20.05 -22.12 23.05
C GLY A 54 -19.82 -21.74 21.60
N GLY A 55 -20.31 -20.56 21.17
CA GLY A 55 -20.01 -19.98 19.84
C GLY A 55 -18.87 -18.98 19.89
N TYR A 56 -18.26 -18.74 18.73
CA TYR A 56 -17.24 -17.73 18.48
C TYR A 56 -17.72 -16.76 17.41
N CYS A 57 -17.41 -15.48 17.59
CA CYS A 57 -17.72 -14.43 16.63
C CYS A 57 -16.47 -13.56 16.46
N LEU A 58 -15.99 -13.41 15.24
CA LEU A 58 -14.99 -12.40 14.91
C LEU A 58 -15.69 -11.06 14.80
N ASP A 59 -15.32 -10.14 15.68
CA ASP A 59 -15.91 -8.81 15.75
C ASP A 59 -15.65 -8.02 14.44
N GLU A 60 -16.63 -7.25 14.00
CA GLU A 60 -16.48 -6.39 12.81
C GLU A 60 -15.34 -5.38 12.94
N ALA A 61 -15.09 -4.89 14.17
CA ALA A 61 -14.02 -3.97 14.50
C ALA A 61 -12.63 -4.63 14.57
N SER A 62 -12.54 -5.97 14.44
CA SER A 62 -11.25 -6.66 14.42
C SER A 62 -10.42 -6.26 13.21
N ASP A 63 -9.26 -5.63 13.43
CA ASP A 63 -8.39 -5.10 12.36
C ASP A 63 -6.98 -5.73 12.36
N ALA A 64 -6.84 -6.93 12.94
CA ALA A 64 -5.60 -7.68 12.83
C ALA A 64 -5.35 -8.10 11.38
N LEU A 65 -4.13 -7.83 10.89
CA LEU A 65 -3.73 -8.20 9.52
C LEU A 65 -3.61 -9.71 9.38
N SER A 66 -4.17 -10.27 8.31
CA SER A 66 -4.10 -11.69 8.00
C SER A 66 -4.21 -11.99 6.51
N GLU A 67 -3.59 -13.09 6.10
CA GLU A 67 -3.72 -13.61 4.74
C GLU A 67 -5.20 -13.92 4.42
N ALA A 68 -5.93 -14.52 5.34
CA ALA A 68 -7.34 -14.83 5.18
C ALA A 68 -8.18 -13.57 4.96
N GLY A 69 -8.03 -12.55 5.85
CA GLY A 69 -8.80 -11.31 5.76
C GLY A 69 -8.52 -10.51 4.49
N ILE A 70 -7.27 -10.50 4.00
CA ILE A 70 -6.93 -9.86 2.73
C ILE A 70 -7.50 -10.65 1.56
N SER A 71 -7.32 -11.97 1.56
CA SER A 71 -7.76 -12.85 0.45
C SER A 71 -9.27 -12.84 0.22
N MET A 72 -10.07 -12.56 1.24
CA MET A 72 -11.53 -12.46 1.11
C MET A 72 -12.01 -11.37 0.14
N GLU A 73 -11.23 -10.32 -0.02
CA GLU A 73 -11.59 -9.16 -0.84
C GLU A 73 -10.71 -9.04 -2.11
N LEU A 74 -9.82 -10.02 -2.36
CA LEU A 74 -9.02 -10.07 -3.58
C LEU A 74 -9.84 -10.51 -4.79
N THR A 75 -9.72 -9.74 -5.88
CA THR A 75 -10.30 -10.07 -7.20
C THR A 75 -9.23 -10.28 -8.27
N THR A 76 -7.96 -10.27 -7.88
CA THR A 76 -6.78 -10.37 -8.75
C THR A 76 -6.62 -11.76 -9.36
N GLN A 77 -5.94 -11.82 -10.50
CA GLN A 77 -5.53 -13.08 -11.14
C GLN A 77 -4.14 -13.55 -10.66
N TYR A 78 -3.25 -12.61 -10.34
CA TYR A 78 -1.87 -12.91 -9.93
C TYR A 78 -1.39 -12.06 -8.74
N ALA A 79 -1.76 -10.79 -8.62
CA ALA A 79 -1.28 -9.94 -7.54
C ALA A 79 -1.79 -10.41 -6.18
N ALA A 80 -0.88 -10.69 -5.27
CA ALA A 80 -1.15 -11.20 -3.93
C ALA A 80 -1.89 -12.56 -3.85
N GLN A 81 -2.01 -13.32 -4.95
CA GLN A 81 -2.50 -14.72 -4.89
C GLN A 81 -1.54 -15.61 -4.08
N ASN A 82 -0.26 -15.22 -4.03
CA ASN A 82 0.71 -15.72 -3.08
C ASN A 82 1.07 -14.57 -2.12
N LEU A 83 0.57 -14.64 -0.91
CA LEU A 83 0.65 -13.58 0.09
C LEU A 83 1.30 -14.10 1.38
N CYS A 84 2.15 -13.27 2.00
CA CYS A 84 2.71 -13.49 3.32
C CYS A 84 2.41 -12.27 4.20
N VAL A 85 1.79 -12.50 5.36
CA VAL A 85 1.53 -11.46 6.35
C VAL A 85 2.46 -11.63 7.55
N LEU A 86 3.19 -10.57 7.89
CA LEU A 86 4.20 -10.54 8.95
C LEU A 86 3.80 -9.54 10.04
N SER A 87 3.94 -9.94 11.30
CA SER A 87 3.77 -9.01 12.41
C SER A 87 4.88 -7.96 12.45
N THR A 88 6.13 -8.37 12.16
CA THR A 88 7.29 -7.48 12.15
C THR A 88 8.32 -7.98 11.14
N VAL A 89 8.92 -7.05 10.42
CA VAL A 89 10.03 -7.28 9.48
C VAL A 89 10.98 -6.07 9.50
N ASP A 90 12.20 -6.21 8.99
CA ASP A 90 13.09 -5.05 8.78
C ASP A 90 12.49 -4.10 7.73
N SER A 91 12.19 -4.63 6.54
CA SER A 91 11.52 -3.94 5.44
C SER A 91 10.87 -4.95 4.51
N THR A 92 9.61 -4.72 4.12
CA THR A 92 8.89 -5.59 3.16
C THR A 92 9.59 -5.64 1.80
N ASN A 93 10.17 -4.52 1.33
CA ASN A 93 11.00 -4.50 0.12
C ASN A 93 12.25 -5.37 0.26
N ASN A 94 12.96 -5.28 1.39
CA ASN A 94 14.15 -6.10 1.64
C ASN A 94 13.80 -7.58 1.72
N TYR A 95 12.69 -7.93 2.37
CA TYR A 95 12.20 -9.30 2.45
C TYR A 95 12.02 -9.91 1.06
N LEU A 96 11.36 -9.21 0.14
CA LEU A 96 11.19 -9.65 -1.24
C LEU A 96 12.51 -9.67 -2.01
N LYS A 97 13.33 -8.64 -1.87
CA LYS A 97 14.62 -8.53 -2.56
C LYS A 97 15.55 -9.71 -2.29
N GLN A 98 15.60 -10.17 -1.04
CA GLN A 98 16.44 -11.30 -0.63
C GLN A 98 15.93 -12.63 -1.17
N ARG A 99 14.65 -12.73 -1.55
CA ARG A 99 13.96 -13.97 -1.96
C ARG A 99 13.44 -13.92 -3.39
N ALA A 100 13.70 -12.83 -4.10
CA ALA A 100 13.11 -12.58 -5.41
C ALA A 100 13.40 -13.70 -6.43
N ALA A 101 14.54 -14.40 -6.33
CA ALA A 101 14.87 -15.51 -7.23
C ALA A 101 13.89 -16.69 -7.13
N ASP A 102 13.39 -16.96 -5.91
CA ASP A 102 12.58 -18.14 -5.60
C ASP A 102 11.07 -17.85 -5.57
N LEU A 103 10.68 -16.56 -5.57
CA LEU A 103 9.29 -16.16 -5.45
C LEU A 103 8.65 -15.92 -6.84
N PRO A 104 7.37 -16.29 -7.03
CA PRO A 104 6.67 -16.09 -8.29
C PRO A 104 6.34 -14.62 -8.52
N HIS A 105 6.00 -14.29 -9.79
CA HIS A 105 5.35 -13.03 -10.15
C HIS A 105 4.06 -12.84 -9.35
N GLY A 106 3.82 -11.62 -8.87
CA GLY A 106 2.65 -11.30 -8.07
C GLY A 106 2.76 -11.68 -6.59
N TYR A 107 3.91 -12.20 -6.12
CA TYR A 107 4.09 -12.49 -4.70
C TYR A 107 4.06 -11.20 -3.87
N ALA A 108 3.27 -11.19 -2.81
CA ALA A 108 3.09 -10.04 -1.95
C ALA A 108 3.54 -10.30 -0.50
N VAL A 109 4.03 -9.25 0.14
CA VAL A 109 4.30 -9.22 1.58
C VAL A 109 3.58 -8.04 2.18
N VAL A 110 2.86 -8.29 3.26
CA VAL A 110 2.21 -7.27 4.07
C VAL A 110 2.75 -7.35 5.49
N ALA A 111 3.10 -6.24 6.10
CA ALA A 111 3.59 -6.20 7.47
C ALA A 111 2.81 -5.20 8.32
N ASP A 112 2.64 -5.55 9.61
CA ASP A 112 2.06 -4.67 10.62
C ASP A 112 3.10 -3.67 11.17
N CYS A 113 4.39 -4.04 11.16
CA CYS A 113 5.49 -3.21 11.64
C CYS A 113 6.74 -3.39 10.77
N GLN A 114 7.46 -2.28 10.52
CA GLN A 114 8.82 -2.35 9.96
C GLN A 114 9.82 -1.69 10.92
N THR A 115 10.91 -2.40 11.24
CA THR A 115 11.97 -1.88 12.12
C THR A 115 12.99 -1.02 11.39
N ALA A 116 13.08 -1.14 10.06
CA ALA A 116 13.97 -0.40 9.18
C ALA A 116 13.25 -0.01 7.87
N GLY A 117 12.03 0.54 7.99
CA GLY A 117 11.23 1.00 6.86
C GLY A 117 12.01 2.02 6.01
N ARG A 118 11.92 1.88 4.69
CA ARG A 118 12.74 2.62 3.72
C ARG A 118 11.89 3.56 2.87
N GLY A 119 12.43 4.75 2.66
CA GLY A 119 11.96 5.72 1.69
C GLY A 119 12.99 5.97 0.60
N ARG A 120 12.70 6.86 -0.34
CA ARG A 120 13.62 7.26 -1.41
C ARG A 120 14.82 8.03 -0.85
N LEU A 121 15.94 7.97 -1.59
CA LEU A 121 17.18 8.70 -1.28
C LEU A 121 17.72 8.41 0.14
N GLY A 122 17.60 7.16 0.60
CA GLY A 122 18.12 6.73 1.90
C GLY A 122 17.31 7.22 3.11
N ARG A 123 16.15 7.85 2.92
CA ARG A 123 15.28 8.25 4.01
C ARG A 123 14.62 7.04 4.66
N SER A 124 14.31 7.14 5.95
CA SER A 124 13.49 6.16 6.65
C SER A 124 12.00 6.42 6.43
N PHE A 125 11.19 5.36 6.54
CA PHE A 125 9.74 5.44 6.64
C PHE A 125 9.33 4.87 8.01
N VAL A 126 8.79 5.70 8.88
CA VAL A 126 8.35 5.32 10.22
C VAL A 126 7.16 4.37 10.11
N SER A 127 7.27 3.19 10.68
CA SER A 127 6.35 2.07 10.41
C SER A 127 5.94 1.33 11.70
N PRO A 128 5.25 2.01 12.64
CA PRO A 128 4.86 1.39 13.91
C PRO A 128 3.72 0.38 13.74
N SER A 129 3.67 -0.61 14.65
CA SER A 129 2.62 -1.63 14.68
C SER A 129 1.24 -1.05 14.96
N GLY A 130 0.20 -1.64 14.38
CA GLY A 130 -1.20 -1.34 14.64
C GLY A 130 -1.72 -0.04 14.03
N SER A 131 -0.87 0.79 13.41
CA SER A 131 -1.24 2.13 12.95
C SER A 131 -1.18 2.31 11.44
N GLY A 132 -0.43 1.47 10.75
CA GLY A 132 -0.27 1.52 9.31
C GLY A 132 -0.39 0.16 8.66
N ILE A 133 -0.15 0.13 7.37
CA ILE A 133 0.04 -1.09 6.61
C ILE A 133 1.21 -0.90 5.63
N TYR A 134 2.11 -1.87 5.60
CA TYR A 134 3.34 -1.83 4.82
C TYR A 134 3.34 -3.00 3.85
N ILE A 135 3.28 -2.68 2.57
CA ILE A 135 3.05 -3.65 1.49
C ILE A 135 4.24 -3.61 0.54
N SER A 136 4.64 -4.77 0.05
CA SER A 136 5.51 -4.89 -1.12
C SER A 136 4.99 -5.98 -2.06
N LEU A 137 5.00 -5.68 -3.36
CA LEU A 137 4.58 -6.58 -4.43
C LEU A 137 5.74 -6.83 -5.39
N LEU A 138 6.06 -8.10 -5.63
CA LEU A 138 7.09 -8.55 -6.57
C LEU A 138 6.47 -8.72 -7.97
N LEU A 139 6.95 -7.96 -8.93
CA LEU A 139 6.47 -8.00 -10.31
C LEU A 139 7.61 -8.38 -11.27
N ARG A 140 7.28 -9.10 -12.35
CA ARG A 140 8.18 -9.37 -13.47
C ARG A 140 7.53 -8.88 -14.76
N PRO A 141 7.45 -7.56 -14.94
CA PRO A 141 6.80 -7.00 -16.10
C PRO A 141 7.69 -7.13 -17.33
N ASN A 142 7.10 -7.51 -18.46
CA ASN A 142 7.78 -7.49 -19.75
C ASN A 142 7.66 -6.10 -20.40
N ILE A 143 8.40 -5.13 -19.85
CA ILE A 143 8.43 -3.74 -20.34
C ILE A 143 9.87 -3.24 -20.49
N PRO A 144 10.12 -2.29 -21.37
CA PRO A 144 11.42 -1.62 -21.46
C PRO A 144 11.78 -0.91 -20.15
N LEU A 145 13.08 -0.87 -19.83
CA LEU A 145 13.57 -0.24 -18.58
C LEU A 145 13.15 1.23 -18.46
N GLU A 146 13.10 1.94 -19.58
CA GLU A 146 12.68 3.36 -19.64
C GLU A 146 11.23 3.56 -19.16
N ARG A 147 10.39 2.51 -19.22
CA ARG A 147 9.00 2.53 -18.74
C ARG A 147 8.82 2.07 -17.31
N MET A 148 9.89 1.67 -16.62
CA MET A 148 9.81 1.18 -15.24
C MET A 148 9.14 2.18 -14.28
N HIS A 149 9.32 3.47 -14.50
CA HIS A 149 8.70 4.52 -13.68
C HIS A 149 7.15 4.48 -13.69
N LEU A 150 6.53 3.89 -14.75
CA LEU A 150 5.08 3.68 -14.80
C LEU A 150 4.58 2.74 -13.70
N MET A 151 5.44 1.87 -13.15
CA MET A 151 5.09 1.07 -11.97
C MET A 151 4.85 1.95 -10.73
N THR A 152 5.63 3.04 -10.57
CA THR A 152 5.40 4.03 -9.50
C THR A 152 4.12 4.82 -9.74
N VAL A 153 3.85 5.20 -11.00
CA VAL A 153 2.61 5.86 -11.40
C VAL A 153 1.40 4.97 -11.10
N GLY A 154 1.45 3.69 -11.51
CA GLY A 154 0.40 2.71 -11.23
C GLY A 154 0.17 2.50 -9.73
N ALA A 155 1.24 2.42 -8.94
CA ALA A 155 1.14 2.29 -7.49
C ALA A 155 0.51 3.53 -6.82
N ALA A 156 0.78 4.73 -7.33
CA ALA A 156 0.16 5.95 -6.83
C ALA A 156 -1.35 6.00 -7.14
N ILE A 157 -1.74 5.60 -8.35
CA ILE A 157 -3.14 5.44 -8.74
C ILE A 157 -3.82 4.41 -7.84
N ALA A 158 -3.25 3.22 -7.73
CA ALA A 158 -3.80 2.11 -6.95
C ALA A 158 -3.97 2.49 -5.46
N ALA A 159 -3.00 3.21 -4.89
CA ALA A 159 -3.12 3.72 -3.51
C ALA A 159 -4.25 4.74 -3.37
N CYS A 160 -4.41 5.66 -4.33
CA CYS A 160 -5.50 6.66 -4.31
C CYS A 160 -6.87 6.01 -4.46
N GLU A 161 -7.03 5.08 -5.39
CA GLU A 161 -8.30 4.38 -5.61
C GLU A 161 -8.66 3.49 -4.43
N ALA A 162 -7.68 2.78 -3.84
CA ALA A 162 -7.90 2.01 -2.62
C ALA A 162 -8.33 2.88 -1.43
N ILE A 163 -7.73 4.06 -1.26
CA ILE A 163 -8.15 5.03 -0.24
C ILE A 163 -9.56 5.53 -0.53
N GLN A 164 -9.87 5.86 -1.77
CA GLN A 164 -11.20 6.35 -2.15
C GLN A 164 -12.27 5.29 -1.87
N GLU A 165 -12.01 4.03 -2.20
CA GLU A 165 -12.92 2.91 -1.99
C GLU A 165 -13.12 2.61 -0.50
N THR A 166 -12.03 2.54 0.29
CA THR A 166 -12.07 2.02 1.66
C THR A 166 -12.15 3.09 2.73
N ALA A 167 -11.74 4.33 2.45
CA ALA A 167 -11.75 5.43 3.39
C ALA A 167 -12.75 6.55 3.01
N GLY A 168 -13.36 6.49 1.82
CA GLY A 168 -14.48 7.36 1.41
C GLY A 168 -14.10 8.79 1.05
N PHE A 169 -12.83 9.08 0.77
CA PHE A 169 -12.38 10.40 0.30
C PHE A 169 -11.35 10.28 -0.83
N THR A 170 -11.22 11.33 -1.64
CA THR A 170 -10.26 11.36 -2.76
C THR A 170 -8.99 12.09 -2.33
N PRO A 171 -7.85 11.40 -2.24
CA PRO A 171 -6.57 12.03 -1.92
C PRO A 171 -5.91 12.65 -3.15
N ASP A 172 -4.81 13.39 -2.92
CA ASP A 172 -3.96 13.99 -3.95
C ASP A 172 -2.66 13.21 -4.15
N ILE A 173 -2.23 13.07 -5.41
CA ILE A 173 -0.86 12.61 -5.69
C ILE A 173 0.07 13.82 -5.73
N LYS A 174 1.05 13.83 -4.84
CA LYS A 174 2.22 14.68 -4.97
C LYS A 174 3.25 13.96 -5.82
N TRP A 175 3.44 14.46 -7.03
CA TRP A 175 4.36 13.88 -8.00
C TRP A 175 5.72 13.57 -7.39
N VAL A 176 6.22 12.37 -7.48
CA VAL A 176 5.74 11.21 -8.28
C VAL A 176 5.23 10.07 -7.37
N ASN A 177 5.53 10.10 -6.07
CA ASN A 177 5.51 8.91 -5.20
C ASN A 177 4.89 9.13 -3.81
N ASP A 178 4.28 10.26 -3.56
CA ASP A 178 3.62 10.53 -2.28
C ASP A 178 2.12 10.76 -2.51
N VAL A 179 1.29 10.18 -1.65
CA VAL A 179 -0.15 10.46 -1.61
C VAL A 179 -0.44 11.33 -0.40
N LEU A 180 -1.15 12.42 -0.63
CA LEU A 180 -1.42 13.44 0.38
C LEU A 180 -2.93 13.67 0.56
N MET A 181 -3.28 14.25 1.70
CA MET A 181 -4.57 14.92 1.93
C MET A 181 -4.34 16.20 2.71
N HIS A 182 -4.79 17.33 2.20
CA HIS A 182 -4.58 18.67 2.78
C HIS A 182 -3.12 18.93 3.17
N GLY A 183 -2.18 18.52 2.30
CA GLY A 183 -0.75 18.70 2.51
C GLY A 183 -0.09 17.69 3.47
N LYS A 184 -0.86 16.83 4.12
CA LYS A 184 -0.35 15.75 5.00
C LYS A 184 -0.12 14.47 4.20
N LYS A 185 1.03 13.84 4.38
CA LYS A 185 1.40 12.59 3.69
C LYS A 185 0.70 11.40 4.32
N LEU A 186 -0.14 10.73 3.54
CA LEU A 186 -0.87 9.51 3.91
C LEU A 186 -0.14 8.24 3.45
N CYS A 187 0.52 8.32 2.28
CA CYS A 187 1.22 7.18 1.69
C CYS A 187 2.55 7.60 1.07
N GLY A 188 3.54 6.72 1.20
CA GLY A 188 4.81 6.82 0.47
C GLY A 188 5.04 5.57 -0.37
N ILE A 189 5.55 5.76 -1.59
CA ILE A 189 5.81 4.69 -2.55
C ILE A 189 7.31 4.60 -2.81
N LEU A 190 7.84 3.37 -2.79
CA LEU A 190 9.23 3.06 -3.10
C LEU A 190 9.30 1.90 -4.10
N THR A 191 9.56 2.21 -5.35
CA THR A 191 9.79 1.21 -6.40
C THR A 191 11.29 0.93 -6.54
N GLU A 192 11.69 -0.33 -6.41
CA GLU A 192 13.06 -0.81 -6.63
C GLU A 192 13.06 -1.83 -7.76
N ALA A 193 14.11 -1.84 -8.58
CA ALA A 193 14.24 -2.76 -9.70
C ALA A 193 15.58 -3.50 -9.66
N SER A 194 15.58 -4.68 -10.24
CA SER A 194 16.79 -5.43 -10.56
C SER A 194 16.91 -5.58 -12.08
N ILE A 195 18.12 -5.39 -12.56
CA ILE A 195 18.47 -5.46 -14.00
C ILE A 195 19.46 -6.61 -14.16
N GLU A 196 19.27 -7.45 -15.17
CA GLU A 196 20.22 -8.49 -15.52
C GLU A 196 21.49 -7.85 -16.11
N ALA A 197 22.64 -8.17 -15.53
CA ALA A 197 23.90 -7.57 -15.93
C ALA A 197 24.31 -7.91 -17.38
N GLU A 198 23.92 -9.09 -17.87
CA GLU A 198 24.30 -9.58 -19.20
C GLU A 198 23.43 -8.99 -20.32
N THR A 199 22.13 -8.83 -20.07
CA THR A 199 21.16 -8.41 -21.10
C THR A 199 20.75 -6.95 -20.97
N GLY A 200 20.97 -6.33 -19.81
CA GLY A 200 20.44 -5.02 -19.47
C GLY A 200 18.93 -4.99 -19.30
N GLN A 201 18.26 -6.15 -19.32
CA GLN A 201 16.82 -6.24 -19.20
C GLN A 201 16.36 -6.19 -17.74
N LEU A 202 15.11 -5.79 -17.55
CA LEU A 202 14.47 -5.75 -16.25
C LEU A 202 14.18 -7.19 -15.77
N SER A 203 14.83 -7.60 -14.68
CA SER A 203 14.62 -8.93 -14.07
C SER A 203 13.35 -8.95 -13.23
N TYR A 204 13.20 -7.98 -12.34
CA TYR A 204 11.99 -7.78 -11.52
C TYR A 204 11.88 -6.34 -11.02
N VAL A 205 10.68 -6.01 -10.59
CA VAL A 205 10.36 -4.76 -9.87
C VAL A 205 9.71 -5.11 -8.54
N ILE A 206 10.12 -4.44 -7.48
CA ILE A 206 9.42 -4.47 -6.19
C ILE A 206 8.75 -3.12 -5.99
N VAL A 207 7.43 -3.14 -5.91
CA VAL A 207 6.61 -1.97 -5.59
C VAL A 207 6.30 -2.00 -4.10
N GLY A 208 6.91 -1.10 -3.34
CA GLY A 208 6.66 -0.93 -1.91
C GLY A 208 5.77 0.27 -1.65
N ILE A 209 4.78 0.12 -0.77
CA ILE A 209 3.98 1.21 -0.24
C ILE A 209 3.90 1.15 1.28
N GLY A 210 3.88 2.33 1.91
CA GLY A 210 3.55 2.48 3.32
C GLY A 210 2.37 3.42 3.46
N LEU A 211 1.28 2.95 4.03
CA LEU A 211 0.05 3.70 4.28
C LEU A 211 -0.09 3.97 5.79
N ASN A 212 -0.27 5.22 6.16
CA ASN A 212 -0.59 5.62 7.53
C ASN A 212 -2.12 5.53 7.69
N VAL A 213 -2.61 4.55 8.42
CA VAL A 213 -4.06 4.32 8.56
C VAL A 213 -4.63 5.11 9.74
N ARG A 214 -4.03 4.98 10.91
CA ARG A 214 -4.45 5.68 12.13
C ARG A 214 -3.28 6.20 12.94
N THR A 215 -3.52 7.19 13.76
CA THR A 215 -2.50 7.74 14.65
C THR A 215 -2.06 6.68 15.66
N PRO A 216 -0.75 6.41 15.78
CA PRO A 216 -0.24 5.49 16.80
C PRO A 216 -0.63 5.93 18.21
N ALA A 217 -0.74 4.99 19.16
CA ALA A 217 -1.12 5.28 20.55
C ALA A 217 -0.22 6.33 21.24
N GLY A 218 1.04 6.46 20.82
CA GLY A 218 1.99 7.48 21.28
C GLY A 218 2.00 8.78 20.47
N GLY A 219 1.07 8.95 19.52
CA GLY A 219 1.11 10.04 18.55
C GLY A 219 2.10 9.80 17.40
N LEU A 220 2.11 10.69 16.42
CA LEU A 220 3.13 10.70 15.36
C LEU A 220 4.48 11.14 15.94
N ALA A 221 5.56 10.56 15.46
CA ALA A 221 6.91 10.97 15.85
C ALA A 221 7.10 12.48 15.56
N PRO A 222 7.73 13.24 16.46
CA PRO A 222 7.87 14.70 16.33
C PRO A 222 8.44 15.14 14.98
N GLU A 223 9.35 14.36 14.41
CA GLU A 223 10.04 14.66 13.15
C GLU A 223 9.12 14.60 11.93
N ILE A 224 7.97 13.91 12.04
CA ILE A 224 7.01 13.73 10.94
C ILE A 224 5.61 14.31 11.24
N ALA A 225 5.33 14.75 12.45
CA ALA A 225 4.02 15.22 12.89
C ALA A 225 3.46 16.37 12.03
N ASP A 226 4.34 17.24 11.52
CA ASP A 226 3.96 18.36 10.68
C ASP A 226 3.70 17.96 9.22
N ILE A 227 4.24 16.83 8.76
CA ILE A 227 4.20 16.42 7.35
C ILE A 227 3.40 15.15 7.10
N ALA A 228 3.22 14.30 8.10
CA ALA A 228 2.42 13.08 8.00
C ALA A 228 0.98 13.30 8.48
N GLY A 229 0.06 12.51 7.95
CA GLY A 229 -1.32 12.36 8.39
C GLY A 229 -1.72 10.90 8.28
N CYS A 230 -2.87 10.56 8.82
CA CYS A 230 -3.44 9.22 8.79
C CYS A 230 -4.78 9.24 8.02
N LEU A 231 -5.16 8.11 7.44
CA LEU A 231 -6.42 8.01 6.69
C LEU A 231 -7.62 8.31 7.59
N GLU A 232 -7.62 7.81 8.81
CA GLU A 232 -8.71 8.02 9.78
C GLU A 232 -8.86 9.47 10.26
N ASP A 233 -7.88 10.35 9.99
CA ASP A 233 -8.02 11.80 10.24
C ASP A 233 -9.03 12.44 9.26
N PHE A 234 -9.32 11.78 8.13
CA PHE A 234 -10.15 12.29 7.03
C PHE A 234 -11.32 11.38 6.69
N ALA A 235 -11.27 10.11 7.07
CA ALA A 235 -12.31 9.13 6.78
C ALA A 235 -13.52 9.32 7.70
N PRO A 236 -14.76 9.11 7.21
CA PRO A 236 -15.97 9.17 8.03
C PRO A 236 -16.16 7.95 8.95
N HIS A 237 -15.33 6.93 8.80
CA HIS A 237 -15.39 5.67 9.55
C HIS A 237 -13.99 5.06 9.74
N ALA A 238 -13.88 4.07 10.60
CA ALA A 238 -12.63 3.31 10.76
C ALA A 238 -12.27 2.57 9.46
N VAL A 239 -10.98 2.59 9.11
CA VAL A 239 -10.47 1.98 7.89
C VAL A 239 -9.95 0.57 8.19
N ARG A 240 -10.54 -0.44 7.56
CA ARG A 240 -10.13 -1.83 7.70
C ARG A 240 -8.86 -2.08 6.87
N ARG A 241 -7.76 -2.40 7.54
CA ARG A 241 -6.44 -2.56 6.89
C ARG A 241 -6.40 -3.74 5.91
N ASN A 242 -7.10 -4.85 6.19
CA ASN A 242 -7.19 -5.98 5.26
C ASN A 242 -7.91 -5.59 3.96
N ALA A 243 -9.03 -4.86 4.05
CA ALA A 243 -9.77 -4.34 2.91
C ALA A 243 -8.94 -3.35 2.09
N LEU A 244 -8.24 -2.43 2.76
CA LEU A 244 -7.35 -1.47 2.10
C LEU A 244 -6.21 -2.16 1.35
N ALA A 245 -5.63 -3.24 1.91
CA ALA A 245 -4.60 -4.01 1.24
C ALA A 245 -5.13 -4.73 0.00
N ALA A 246 -6.27 -5.41 0.13
CA ALA A 246 -6.91 -6.11 -0.98
C ALA A 246 -7.28 -5.14 -2.12
N SER A 247 -7.92 -4.01 -1.79
CA SER A 247 -8.25 -2.97 -2.76
C SER A 247 -7.01 -2.42 -3.47
N PHE A 248 -5.91 -2.17 -2.73
CA PHE A 248 -4.64 -1.78 -3.37
C PHE A 248 -4.15 -2.83 -4.37
N PHE A 249 -4.17 -4.11 -4.03
CA PHE A 249 -3.74 -5.16 -4.96
C PHE A 249 -4.63 -5.24 -6.19
N ASN A 250 -5.95 -5.14 -6.02
CA ASN A 250 -6.93 -5.16 -7.12
C ASN A 250 -6.66 -4.01 -8.11
N HIS A 251 -6.49 -2.79 -7.62
CA HIS A 251 -6.20 -1.62 -8.46
C HIS A 251 -4.79 -1.66 -9.04
N MET A 252 -3.80 -2.19 -8.30
CA MET A 252 -2.42 -2.30 -8.80
C MET A 252 -2.33 -3.29 -9.96
N GLU A 253 -3.02 -4.44 -9.89
CA GLU A 253 -3.09 -5.38 -11.02
C GLU A 253 -3.71 -4.72 -12.24
N SER A 254 -4.83 -4.00 -12.09
CA SER A 254 -5.45 -3.24 -13.18
C SER A 254 -4.48 -2.24 -13.83
N CYS A 255 -3.66 -1.54 -13.03
CA CYS A 255 -2.63 -0.65 -13.55
C CYS A 255 -1.52 -1.41 -14.29
N CYS A 256 -1.06 -2.54 -13.75
CA CYS A 256 -0.07 -3.39 -14.39
C CYS A 256 -0.55 -3.91 -15.75
N ASP A 257 -1.82 -4.30 -15.85
CA ASP A 257 -2.43 -4.78 -17.09
C ASP A 257 -2.48 -3.69 -18.17
N LEU A 258 -2.84 -2.45 -17.80
CA LEU A 258 -2.75 -1.30 -18.71
C LEU A 258 -1.33 -1.05 -19.22
N ILE A 259 -0.34 -1.15 -18.32
CA ILE A 259 1.08 -0.97 -18.66
C ILE A 259 1.54 -2.09 -19.62
N ALA A 260 1.20 -3.33 -19.33
CA ALA A 260 1.55 -4.49 -20.14
C ALA A 260 0.89 -4.46 -21.53
N ALA A 261 -0.35 -3.98 -21.61
CA ALA A 261 -1.08 -3.78 -22.85
C ALA A 261 -0.64 -2.55 -23.66
N GLY A 262 0.30 -1.73 -23.13
CA GLY A 262 0.74 -0.48 -23.77
C GLY A 262 -0.31 0.64 -23.76
N GLN A 263 -1.37 0.51 -22.96
CA GLN A 263 -2.46 1.49 -22.81
C GLN A 263 -2.05 2.63 -21.88
N THR A 264 -0.92 3.27 -22.19
CA THR A 264 -0.32 4.29 -21.33
C THR A 264 -1.22 5.53 -21.18
N ASP A 265 -1.93 5.92 -22.23
CA ASP A 265 -2.81 7.09 -22.17
C ASP A 265 -3.93 6.89 -21.12
N ALA A 266 -4.57 5.72 -21.10
CA ALA A 266 -5.59 5.40 -20.10
C ALA A 266 -5.02 5.43 -18.66
N LEU A 267 -3.80 4.91 -18.47
CA LEU A 267 -3.12 4.98 -17.18
C LEU A 267 -2.83 6.43 -16.75
N ILE A 268 -2.33 7.26 -17.69
CA ILE A 268 -1.97 8.65 -17.41
C ILE A 268 -3.22 9.51 -17.17
N ASP A 269 -4.34 9.23 -17.82
CA ASP A 269 -5.59 9.92 -17.55
C ASP A 269 -6.12 9.63 -16.14
N ARG A 270 -6.03 8.37 -15.67
CA ARG A 270 -6.30 8.01 -14.26
C ARG A 270 -5.33 8.76 -13.31
N TYR A 271 -4.04 8.81 -13.64
CA TYR A 271 -3.05 9.51 -12.83
C TYR A 271 -3.36 10.99 -12.69
N ARG A 272 -3.70 11.66 -13.80
CA ARG A 272 -4.05 13.10 -13.84
C ARG A 272 -5.26 13.43 -12.97
N SER A 273 -6.23 12.51 -12.85
CA SER A 273 -7.44 12.74 -12.04
C SER A 273 -7.15 12.89 -10.54
N PHE A 274 -5.98 12.44 -10.08
CA PHE A 274 -5.52 12.61 -8.69
C PHE A 274 -4.47 13.71 -8.50
N ILE A 275 -4.19 14.52 -9.53
CA ILE A 275 -3.19 15.59 -9.45
C ILE A 275 -3.89 16.95 -9.49
N HIS A 276 -4.09 17.58 -8.32
CA HIS A 276 -4.83 18.82 -8.21
C HIS A 276 -3.94 20.08 -8.10
N PHE A 277 -2.62 19.94 -8.12
CA PHE A 277 -1.69 21.06 -8.06
C PHE A 277 -1.27 21.61 -9.44
N LEU A 278 -1.83 21.09 -10.54
CA LEU A 278 -1.56 21.65 -11.88
C LEU A 278 -2.09 23.08 -11.98
N GLY A 279 -1.33 23.95 -12.62
CA GLY A 279 -1.58 25.38 -12.67
C GLY A 279 -1.10 26.16 -11.44
N GLN A 280 -0.61 25.47 -10.39
CA GLN A 280 -0.17 26.09 -9.16
C GLN A 280 1.34 26.34 -9.14
N PRO A 281 1.81 27.37 -8.43
CA PRO A 281 3.23 27.56 -8.15
C PRO A 281 3.75 26.43 -7.26
N ILE A 282 4.92 25.92 -7.61
CA ILE A 282 5.62 24.86 -6.86
C ILE A 282 7.08 25.25 -6.65
N THR A 283 7.76 24.55 -5.75
CA THR A 283 9.21 24.63 -5.60
C THR A 283 9.85 23.33 -6.09
N VAL A 284 10.64 23.41 -7.14
CA VAL A 284 11.47 22.29 -7.62
C VAL A 284 12.73 22.23 -6.77
N ILE A 285 13.02 21.06 -6.21
CA ILE A 285 14.21 20.82 -5.40
C ILE A 285 15.10 19.84 -6.15
N ARG A 286 16.26 20.34 -6.60
CA ARG A 286 17.34 19.55 -7.24
C ARG A 286 18.57 19.63 -6.37
N PHE A 287 18.97 18.50 -5.77
CA PHE A 287 20.02 18.48 -4.76
C PHE A 287 19.72 19.49 -3.66
N ASP A 288 20.56 20.50 -3.46
CA ASP A 288 20.38 21.57 -2.46
C ASP A 288 19.74 22.85 -3.02
N LYS A 289 19.48 22.91 -4.34
CA LYS A 289 18.88 24.09 -4.99
C LYS A 289 17.36 24.02 -4.93
N ARG A 290 16.75 25.14 -4.59
CA ARG A 290 15.30 25.35 -4.59
C ARG A 290 14.95 26.40 -5.61
N GLU A 291 14.18 26.03 -6.61
CA GLU A 291 13.83 26.91 -7.72
C GLU A 291 12.31 26.98 -7.86
N PRO A 292 11.72 28.21 -7.92
CA PRO A 292 10.30 28.36 -8.17
C PRO A 292 9.94 27.94 -9.59
N ALA A 293 8.79 27.31 -9.76
CA ALA A 293 8.23 26.89 -11.03
C ALA A 293 6.70 26.85 -10.97
N THR A 294 6.05 26.76 -12.10
CA THR A 294 4.63 26.42 -12.19
C THR A 294 4.49 25.00 -12.75
N ALA A 295 3.69 24.16 -12.10
CA ALA A 295 3.33 22.85 -12.61
C ALA A 295 2.28 23.01 -13.70
N VAL A 296 2.60 22.70 -14.96
CA VAL A 296 1.69 22.98 -16.09
C VAL A 296 1.04 21.75 -16.69
N GLY A 297 1.52 20.56 -16.40
CA GLY A 297 0.90 19.34 -16.92
C GLY A 297 1.68 18.07 -16.58
N ILE A 298 1.11 16.93 -16.98
CA ILE A 298 1.75 15.62 -16.98
C ILE A 298 1.81 15.16 -18.44
N ASP A 299 2.99 14.72 -18.89
CA ASP A 299 3.17 14.18 -20.24
C ASP A 299 2.59 12.75 -20.39
N SER A 300 2.67 12.18 -21.59
CA SER A 300 2.21 10.82 -21.90
C SER A 300 2.99 9.72 -21.17
N ASN A 301 4.10 10.04 -20.54
CA ASN A 301 4.90 9.10 -19.74
C ASN A 301 4.73 9.30 -18.23
N GLY A 302 3.87 10.23 -17.78
CA GLY A 302 3.70 10.50 -16.34
C GLY A 302 4.74 11.45 -15.75
N HIS A 303 5.58 12.08 -16.58
CA HIS A 303 6.54 13.08 -16.14
C HIS A 303 5.84 14.42 -15.92
N LEU A 304 6.32 15.18 -14.94
CA LEU A 304 5.78 16.51 -14.66
C LEU A 304 6.36 17.55 -15.63
N ILE A 305 5.49 18.27 -16.31
CA ILE A 305 5.85 19.42 -17.12
C ILE A 305 5.79 20.68 -16.24
N ILE A 306 6.89 21.40 -16.17
CA ILE A 306 6.98 22.67 -15.42
C ILE A 306 7.27 23.84 -16.35
N GLU A 307 6.89 25.03 -15.92
CA GLU A 307 7.26 26.28 -16.55
C GLU A 307 8.09 27.14 -15.58
N GLN A 308 9.28 27.58 -16.04
CA GLN A 308 10.20 28.46 -15.32
C GLN A 308 10.66 29.58 -16.27
N ASN A 309 10.50 30.83 -15.88
CA ASN A 309 10.92 31.99 -16.70
C ASN A 309 10.35 31.96 -18.15
N GLY A 310 9.11 31.49 -18.32
CA GLY A 310 8.45 31.37 -19.62
C GLY A 310 8.94 30.19 -20.48
N GLN A 311 9.82 29.32 -19.96
CA GLN A 311 10.29 28.11 -20.64
C GLN A 311 9.70 26.86 -20.00
N ARG A 312 9.23 25.92 -20.82
CA ARG A 312 8.74 24.62 -20.39
C ARG A 312 9.84 23.57 -20.41
N SER A 313 9.88 22.76 -19.37
CA SER A 313 10.77 21.60 -19.27
C SER A 313 10.05 20.43 -18.60
N THR A 314 10.56 19.21 -18.87
CA THR A 314 9.98 17.98 -18.30
C THR A 314 10.88 17.48 -17.18
N LEU A 315 10.28 17.15 -16.05
CA LEU A 315 10.95 16.55 -14.90
C LEU A 315 10.78 15.03 -14.93
N VAL A 316 11.92 14.31 -14.94
CA VAL A 316 11.94 12.85 -14.94
C VAL A 316 11.97 12.32 -13.50
N ALA A 317 11.25 11.25 -13.22
CA ALA A 317 11.21 10.62 -11.89
C ALA A 317 12.63 10.24 -11.42
N GLY A 318 12.94 10.55 -10.17
CA GLY A 318 14.23 10.20 -9.54
C GLY A 318 15.16 11.37 -9.27
N GLU A 319 15.07 12.44 -10.02
CA GLU A 319 16.01 13.56 -9.92
C GLU A 319 15.50 14.75 -9.08
N ILE A 320 14.19 14.78 -8.75
CA ILE A 320 13.56 15.99 -8.23
C ILE A 320 12.60 15.69 -7.09
N SER A 321 12.64 16.54 -6.07
CA SER A 321 11.63 16.63 -5.02
C SER A 321 10.82 17.92 -5.22
N ILE A 322 9.48 17.81 -5.16
CA ILE A 322 8.58 18.95 -5.32
C ILE A 322 7.89 19.23 -3.98
N ARG A 323 7.88 20.50 -3.57
CA ARG A 323 7.10 21.00 -2.43
C ARG A 323 6.19 22.11 -2.92
N LEU A 324 4.96 22.08 -2.49
CA LEU A 324 4.07 23.24 -2.66
C LEU A 324 4.65 24.41 -1.87
N PRO A 325 4.51 25.67 -2.35
CA PRO A 325 4.94 26.84 -1.60
C PRO A 325 4.22 26.84 -0.25
N GLU A 326 4.95 27.19 0.81
CA GLU A 326 4.33 27.41 2.12
C GLU A 326 3.26 28.49 1.93
N GLN A 327 2.03 28.18 2.30
CA GLN A 327 1.00 29.22 2.39
C GLN A 327 1.50 30.22 3.42
N THR A 328 1.87 31.39 2.97
CA THR A 328 2.18 32.53 3.84
C THR A 328 0.94 32.76 4.69
N ARG A 329 1.06 32.45 5.99
CA ARG A 329 0.05 32.77 7.00
C ARG A 329 -0.01 34.26 7.23
#